data_75fca1ae302d6e72dbb393aad7ca5eca
#
_entry.id   75fca1ae302d6e72dbb393aad7ca5eca
#
_cell.length_a   1.000
_cell.length_b   1.000
_cell.length_c   1.000
_cell.angle_alpha   90.00
_cell.angle_beta   90.00
_cell.angle_gamma   90.00
#
_symmetry.space_group_name_H-M   'P 1'
#
loop_
_entity.id
_entity.type
_entity.pdbx_description
1 polymer ?
#
loop_
_entity_poly.entity_id
_entity_poly.type
_entity_poly.pdbx_seq_one_letter_code
_entity_poly.pdbx_strand_id
1 'polypeptide(L)'
;MFKAASRTLRIHKFGRKEANDHIFVVTGIGKANRHEEVGSPFTVPNEYICAMLANLIGLTVPPFCVTRYEGRWYFVSMLIDEPPLKAVDPSEIVKLDGGDIASGILVFDIFIANNDRKEKDLWLDPHTGEVVIFDHSHALLGYERGVSERLRLLENELGILGDGKCPDHCLLEHIETDAFFPKWIERIKSLRPDIIDEIVEEGCRYADSEDHPLSSNDIENLKSFLKRRKGRIEELIKRHKDKFKRMQWSSL
;
A
#
# COMPACT_ATOMS: atom_id res chain seq x y z
N MET A 1 14.47 13.53 13.19
CA MET A 1 13.71 14.56 12.44
C MET A 1 13.96 14.28 10.96
N PHE A 2 13.09 13.48 10.32
CA PHE A 2 13.29 13.07 8.92
C PHE A 2 12.80 14.19 8.00
N LYS A 3 13.70 14.77 7.24
CA LYS A 3 13.33 15.62 6.11
C LYS A 3 12.90 14.70 4.96
N ALA A 4 11.60 14.47 4.84
CA ALA A 4 11.06 13.98 3.58
C ALA A 4 11.46 14.98 2.49
N ALA A 5 12.17 14.51 1.48
CA ALA A 5 12.49 15.32 0.32
C ALA A 5 11.21 15.51 -0.50
N SER A 6 10.39 16.48 -0.11
CA SER A 6 9.28 16.93 -0.94
C SER A 6 9.87 17.72 -2.10
N ARG A 7 9.81 17.16 -3.31
CA ARG A 7 10.10 17.91 -4.54
C ARG A 7 8.79 18.18 -5.26
N THR A 8 8.49 19.42 -5.50
CA THR A 8 7.39 19.84 -6.36
C THR A 8 7.75 19.48 -7.79
N LEU A 9 7.06 18.51 -8.37
CA LEU A 9 7.23 18.15 -9.77
C LEU A 9 6.26 18.99 -10.61
N ARG A 10 6.79 19.89 -11.41
CA ARG A 10 5.99 20.65 -12.38
C ARG A 10 5.99 19.87 -13.71
N ILE A 11 4.87 19.26 -14.06
CA ILE A 11 4.70 18.62 -15.36
C ILE A 11 4.23 19.68 -16.36
N HIS A 12 5.12 20.07 -17.29
CA HIS A 12 4.74 20.90 -18.42
C HIS A 12 4.43 20.02 -19.62
N LYS A 13 3.16 19.93 -20.02
CA LYS A 13 2.78 19.30 -21.29
C LYS A 13 2.65 20.40 -22.33
N PHE A 14 3.50 20.39 -23.35
CA PHE A 14 3.36 21.27 -24.51
C PHE A 14 2.39 20.62 -25.50
N GLY A 15 1.16 21.13 -25.54
CA GLY A 15 0.18 20.77 -26.58
C GLY A 15 0.34 21.63 -27.83
N ARG A 16 -0.06 21.12 -29.01
CA ARG A 16 -0.19 21.91 -30.25
C ARG A 16 -1.33 22.91 -30.11
N LYS A 17 -1.18 24.07 -30.76
CA LYS A 17 -2.03 25.26 -30.67
C LYS A 17 -3.51 25.13 -31.08
N GLU A 18 -3.99 23.95 -31.43
CA GLU A 18 -5.32 23.75 -32.06
C GLU A 18 -6.36 23.01 -31.20
N ALA A 19 -6.02 22.62 -29.99
CA ALA A 19 -6.99 22.07 -29.04
C ALA A 19 -7.18 23.02 -27.86
N ASN A 20 -8.38 23.09 -27.30
CA ASN A 20 -8.69 23.80 -26.06
C ASN A 20 -8.04 23.10 -24.84
N ASP A 21 -6.76 22.79 -24.95
CA ASP A 21 -6.02 22.07 -23.92
C ASP A 21 -5.64 23.03 -22.80
N HIS A 22 -6.10 22.72 -21.60
CA HIS A 22 -5.68 23.39 -20.38
C HIS A 22 -4.46 22.67 -19.79
N ILE A 23 -3.44 23.44 -19.42
CA ILE A 23 -2.28 22.91 -18.69
C ILE A 23 -2.62 22.96 -17.22
N PHE A 24 -2.70 21.78 -16.59
CA PHE A 24 -2.82 21.67 -15.13
C PHE A 24 -1.45 21.43 -14.52
N VAL A 25 -1.10 22.20 -13.50
CA VAL A 25 0.05 21.96 -12.64
C VAL A 25 -0.46 21.22 -11.41
N VAL A 26 -0.03 19.99 -11.22
CA VAL A 26 -0.41 19.19 -10.06
C VAL A 26 0.79 19.10 -9.12
N THR A 27 0.57 19.40 -7.85
CA THR A 27 1.56 19.19 -6.80
C THR A 27 1.49 17.75 -6.32
N GLY A 28 2.63 17.11 -6.14
CA GLY A 28 2.70 15.74 -5.67
C GLY A 28 3.91 15.48 -4.76
N ILE A 29 3.82 14.42 -3.98
CA ILE A 29 4.94 13.90 -3.19
C ILE A 29 5.56 12.74 -3.96
N GLY A 30 6.79 12.93 -4.44
CA GLY A 30 7.56 11.89 -5.13
C GLY A 30 8.39 11.06 -4.14
N LYS A 31 8.23 9.75 -4.20
CA LYS A 31 9.05 8.76 -3.48
C LYS A 31 9.91 8.00 -4.48
N ALA A 32 11.22 7.91 -4.23
CA ALA A 32 12.15 7.12 -5.03
C ALA A 32 12.60 5.88 -4.26
N ASN A 33 13.15 4.90 -4.98
CA ASN A 33 13.89 3.81 -4.38
C ASN A 33 15.07 4.36 -3.57
N ARG A 34 15.34 3.77 -2.42
CA ARG A 34 16.38 4.21 -1.50
C ARG A 34 17.43 3.11 -1.35
N HIS A 35 18.69 3.49 -1.55
CA HIS A 35 19.84 2.59 -1.49
C HIS A 35 20.64 2.75 -0.20
N GLU A 36 20.26 3.70 0.66
CA GLU A 36 20.91 4.00 1.93
C GLU A 36 20.30 3.15 3.08
N GLU A 37 20.97 3.13 4.23
CA GLU A 37 20.61 2.30 5.41
C GLU A 37 19.17 2.47 5.92
N VAL A 38 18.48 3.53 5.53
CA VAL A 38 17.11 3.82 5.95
C VAL A 38 16.21 4.00 4.73
N GLY A 39 15.45 2.99 4.41
CA GLY A 39 14.43 3.00 3.35
C GLY A 39 14.47 1.76 2.46
N SER A 40 13.42 1.55 1.70
CA SER A 40 13.31 0.38 0.84
C SER A 40 13.95 0.63 -0.53
N PRO A 41 14.80 -0.27 -1.02
CA PRO A 41 15.26 -0.25 -2.41
C PRO A 41 14.13 -0.52 -3.40
N PHE A 42 12.98 -0.98 -2.89
CA PHE A 42 11.79 -1.32 -3.65
C PHE A 42 10.61 -0.39 -3.35
N THR A 43 10.88 0.85 -2.92
CA THR A 43 9.81 1.83 -2.59
C THR A 43 8.85 2.00 -3.76
N VAL A 44 9.35 2.26 -4.97
CA VAL A 44 8.49 2.51 -6.14
C VAL A 44 7.69 1.28 -6.56
N PRO A 45 8.29 0.08 -6.68
CA PRO A 45 7.53 -1.16 -6.89
C PRO A 45 6.45 -1.41 -5.84
N ASN A 46 6.78 -1.29 -4.55
CA ASN A 46 5.82 -1.53 -3.47
C ASN A 46 4.64 -0.56 -3.52
N GLU A 47 4.91 0.76 -3.65
CA GLU A 47 3.87 1.79 -3.75
C GLU A 47 2.96 1.54 -4.96
N TYR A 48 3.53 1.25 -6.14
CA TYR A 48 2.75 1.02 -7.35
C TYR A 48 1.86 -0.22 -7.23
N ILE A 49 2.44 -1.36 -6.87
CA ILE A 49 1.71 -2.63 -6.78
C ILE A 49 0.60 -2.52 -5.74
N CYS A 50 0.90 -1.99 -4.55
CA CYS A 50 -0.09 -1.87 -3.48
C CYS A 50 -1.19 -0.86 -3.82
N ALA A 51 -0.88 0.29 -4.42
CA ALA A 51 -1.87 1.27 -4.82
C ALA A 51 -2.83 0.71 -5.89
N MET A 52 -2.31 -0.02 -6.89
CA MET A 52 -3.14 -0.68 -7.89
C MET A 52 -4.06 -1.74 -7.28
N LEU A 53 -3.53 -2.58 -6.38
CA LEU A 53 -4.32 -3.61 -5.71
C LEU A 53 -5.39 -3.01 -4.77
N ALA A 54 -5.04 -1.94 -4.05
CA ALA A 54 -5.98 -1.21 -3.18
C ALA A 54 -7.17 -0.67 -3.97
N ASN A 55 -6.92 0.01 -5.09
CA ASN A 55 -7.96 0.53 -5.99
C ASN A 55 -8.88 -0.59 -6.48
N LEU A 56 -8.34 -1.74 -6.87
CA LEU A 56 -9.14 -2.86 -7.39
C LEU A 56 -10.10 -3.45 -6.35
N ILE A 57 -9.76 -3.39 -5.08
CA ILE A 57 -10.66 -3.87 -4.01
C ILE A 57 -11.55 -2.76 -3.45
N GLY A 58 -11.42 -1.52 -3.96
CA GLY A 58 -12.24 -0.37 -3.58
C GLY A 58 -11.78 0.34 -2.31
N LEU A 59 -10.48 0.31 -2.02
CA LEU A 59 -9.85 1.23 -1.07
C LEU A 59 -9.36 2.47 -1.81
N THR A 60 -9.52 3.63 -1.20
CA THR A 60 -9.11 4.91 -1.80
C THR A 60 -7.63 5.17 -1.54
N VAL A 61 -6.89 5.41 -2.61
CA VAL A 61 -5.50 5.89 -2.57
C VAL A 61 -5.43 7.23 -3.32
N PRO A 62 -4.46 8.11 -3.01
CA PRO A 62 -4.29 9.33 -3.78
C PRO A 62 -4.10 9.00 -5.27
N PRO A 63 -4.60 9.84 -6.19
CA PRO A 63 -4.20 9.74 -7.59
C PRO A 63 -2.68 9.75 -7.69
N PHE A 64 -2.13 8.91 -8.54
CA PHE A 64 -0.68 8.76 -8.64
C PHE A 64 -0.21 8.57 -10.09
N CYS A 65 1.06 8.81 -10.29
CA CYS A 65 1.77 8.40 -11.50
C CYS A 65 3.17 7.89 -11.14
N VAL A 66 3.75 7.13 -12.06
CA VAL A 66 5.18 6.78 -11.98
C VAL A 66 5.91 7.55 -13.07
N THR A 67 7.02 8.17 -12.72
CA THR A 67 7.82 8.98 -13.65
C THR A 67 9.31 8.77 -13.41
N ARG A 68 10.10 9.09 -14.45
CA ARG A 68 11.56 9.06 -14.35
C ARG A 68 12.10 10.49 -14.35
N TYR A 69 12.91 10.80 -13.34
CA TYR A 69 13.56 12.10 -13.22
C TYR A 69 15.02 11.91 -12.79
N GLU A 70 15.96 12.58 -13.46
CA GLU A 70 17.40 12.46 -13.21
C GLU A 70 17.89 10.99 -13.16
N GLY A 71 17.38 10.14 -14.07
CA GLY A 71 17.74 8.74 -14.16
C GLY A 71 17.07 7.79 -13.16
N ARG A 72 16.31 8.30 -12.18
CA ARG A 72 15.66 7.51 -11.12
C ARG A 72 14.16 7.43 -11.31
N TRP A 73 13.55 6.34 -10.91
CA TRP A 73 12.10 6.18 -10.84
C TRP A 73 11.52 6.83 -9.59
N TYR A 74 10.34 7.43 -9.74
CA TYR A 74 9.56 8.03 -8.66
C TYR A 74 8.12 7.57 -8.75
N PHE A 75 7.56 7.12 -7.65
CA PHE A 75 6.13 7.05 -7.44
C PHE A 75 5.67 8.41 -6.89
N VAL A 76 4.76 9.08 -7.61
CA VAL A 76 4.30 10.42 -7.27
C VAL A 76 2.83 10.35 -6.86
N SER A 77 2.56 10.51 -5.57
CA SER A 77 1.21 10.73 -5.05
C SER A 77 0.82 12.17 -5.30
N MET A 78 -0.26 12.38 -6.02
CA MET A 78 -0.79 13.71 -6.28
C MET A 78 -1.52 14.22 -5.04
N LEU A 79 -1.15 15.42 -4.58
CA LEU A 79 -1.88 16.09 -3.52
C LEU A 79 -3.06 16.82 -4.15
N ILE A 80 -4.25 16.50 -3.68
CA ILE A 80 -5.44 17.28 -3.99
C ILE A 80 -5.43 18.47 -3.05
N ASP A 81 -5.09 19.64 -3.58
CA ASP A 81 -5.01 20.87 -2.80
C ASP A 81 -6.41 21.48 -2.60
N GLU A 82 -6.72 21.77 -1.34
CA GLU A 82 -7.78 22.60 -0.77
C GLU A 82 -9.19 21.98 -0.64
N PRO A 83 -9.62 21.74 0.60
CA PRO A 83 -8.81 21.76 1.82
C PRO A 83 -7.90 20.55 1.89
N PRO A 84 -6.70 20.70 2.50
CA PRO A 84 -5.73 19.62 2.52
C PRO A 84 -6.27 18.39 3.26
N LEU A 85 -5.93 17.21 2.75
CA LEU A 85 -6.17 15.95 3.46
C LEU A 85 -5.63 16.05 4.89
N LYS A 86 -6.37 15.54 5.86
CA LYS A 86 -5.98 15.55 7.28
C LYS A 86 -5.72 14.15 7.77
N ALA A 87 -4.62 13.97 8.48
CA ALA A 87 -4.40 12.73 9.23
C ALA A 87 -5.56 12.50 10.21
N VAL A 88 -6.02 11.26 10.30
CA VAL A 88 -7.18 10.87 11.11
C VAL A 88 -6.73 9.89 12.18
N ASP A 89 -7.20 10.10 13.40
CA ASP A 89 -7.00 9.16 14.49
C ASP A 89 -7.64 7.80 14.13
N PRO A 90 -6.94 6.67 14.28
CA PRO A 90 -7.45 5.34 13.99
C PRO A 90 -8.79 5.03 14.67
N SER A 91 -8.99 5.52 15.90
CA SER A 91 -10.25 5.33 16.63
C SER A 91 -11.42 6.08 16.00
N GLU A 92 -11.18 7.16 15.27
CA GLU A 92 -12.20 7.90 14.54
C GLU A 92 -12.56 7.21 13.24
N ILE A 93 -11.58 6.62 12.53
CA ILE A 93 -11.83 5.84 11.32
C ILE A 93 -12.81 4.69 11.59
N VAL A 94 -12.62 3.99 12.71
CA VAL A 94 -13.52 2.89 13.11
C VAL A 94 -14.96 3.37 13.35
N LYS A 95 -15.16 4.65 13.70
CA LYS A 95 -16.50 5.21 13.93
C LYS A 95 -17.20 5.69 12.65
N LEU A 96 -16.46 5.98 11.57
CA LEU A 96 -17.02 6.60 10.37
C LEU A 96 -18.16 5.78 9.74
N ASP A 97 -18.01 4.45 9.68
CA ASP A 97 -18.97 3.54 9.04
C ASP A 97 -19.17 2.23 9.82
N GLY A 98 -19.02 2.32 11.15
CA GLY A 98 -19.11 1.16 12.03
C GLY A 98 -17.91 0.22 11.93
N GLY A 99 -16.82 0.67 11.33
CA GLY A 99 -15.55 -0.07 11.21
C GLY A 99 -15.38 -0.82 9.89
N ASP A 100 -16.26 -0.61 8.90
CA ASP A 100 -16.16 -1.28 7.60
C ASP A 100 -14.85 -0.93 6.88
N ILE A 101 -14.56 0.36 6.68
CA ILE A 101 -13.35 0.80 5.98
C ILE A 101 -12.07 0.47 6.77
N ALA A 102 -12.11 0.60 8.11
CA ALA A 102 -10.99 0.21 8.96
C ALA A 102 -10.67 -1.29 8.83
N SER A 103 -11.71 -2.13 8.81
CA SER A 103 -11.58 -3.57 8.55
C SER A 103 -10.99 -3.86 7.17
N GLY A 104 -11.42 -3.09 6.16
CA GLY A 104 -10.91 -3.20 4.81
C GLY A 104 -9.42 -2.89 4.71
N ILE A 105 -8.97 -1.81 5.35
CA ILE A 105 -7.56 -1.42 5.39
C ILE A 105 -6.73 -2.49 6.10
N LEU A 106 -7.19 -2.98 7.27
CA LEU A 106 -6.47 -4.00 8.02
C LEU A 106 -6.36 -5.32 7.24
N VAL A 107 -7.45 -5.80 6.64
CA VAL A 107 -7.46 -7.03 5.83
C VAL A 107 -6.59 -6.87 4.58
N PHE A 108 -6.58 -5.68 3.96
CA PHE A 108 -5.70 -5.38 2.85
C PHE A 108 -4.23 -5.38 3.26
N ASP A 109 -3.89 -4.73 4.37
CA ASP A 109 -2.51 -4.69 4.85
C ASP A 109 -2.01 -6.10 5.29
N ILE A 110 -2.89 -6.97 5.77
CA ILE A 110 -2.59 -8.40 5.94
C ILE A 110 -2.28 -9.03 4.57
N PHE A 111 -3.07 -8.75 3.53
CA PHE A 111 -2.87 -9.32 2.19
C PHE A 111 -1.52 -8.93 1.59
N ILE A 112 -1.14 -7.67 1.69
CA ILE A 112 0.14 -7.15 1.15
C ILE A 112 1.32 -7.23 2.14
N ALA A 113 1.10 -7.79 3.33
CA ALA A 113 2.08 -7.88 4.42
C ALA A 113 2.74 -6.52 4.76
N ASN A 114 1.91 -5.49 4.97
CA ASN A 114 2.36 -4.15 5.32
C ASN A 114 2.44 -3.99 6.85
N ASN A 115 3.63 -4.12 7.41
CA ASN A 115 3.87 -3.99 8.85
C ASN A 115 4.20 -2.57 9.33
N ASP A 116 4.12 -1.57 8.45
CA ASP A 116 4.51 -0.18 8.78
C ASP A 116 3.35 0.83 8.67
N ARG A 117 2.09 0.37 8.71
CA ARG A 117 0.92 1.26 8.71
C ARG A 117 0.85 2.07 9.99
N LYS A 118 1.00 3.39 9.88
CA LYS A 118 0.95 4.36 10.98
C LYS A 118 -0.26 5.27 10.84
N GLU A 119 -0.65 5.93 11.92
CA GLU A 119 -1.73 6.92 11.93
C GLU A 119 -1.57 8.01 10.87
N LYS A 120 -0.34 8.51 10.68
CA LYS A 120 -0.02 9.54 9.68
C LYS A 120 -0.24 9.08 8.23
N ASP A 121 -0.41 7.80 7.98
CA ASP A 121 -0.61 7.19 6.67
C ASP A 121 -2.11 6.95 6.37
N LEU A 122 -2.99 7.46 7.23
CA LEU A 122 -4.44 7.43 7.13
C LEU A 122 -4.97 8.85 7.13
N TRP A 123 -5.57 9.27 6.02
CA TRP A 123 -6.07 10.62 5.88
C TRP A 123 -7.54 10.60 5.50
N LEU A 124 -8.29 11.63 5.91
CA LEU A 124 -9.67 11.84 5.52
C LEU A 124 -9.72 12.92 4.43
N ASP A 125 -10.35 12.58 3.33
CA ASP A 125 -10.74 13.58 2.34
C ASP A 125 -11.98 14.32 2.85
N PRO A 126 -11.87 15.63 3.16
CA PRO A 126 -12.97 16.38 3.73
C PRO A 126 -14.12 16.66 2.71
N HIS A 127 -13.89 16.47 1.42
CA HIS A 127 -14.91 16.64 0.38
C HIS A 127 -15.75 15.41 0.19
N THR A 128 -15.12 14.23 0.17
CA THR A 128 -15.80 12.95 -0.07
C THR A 128 -16.16 12.21 1.21
N GLY A 129 -15.47 12.51 2.33
CA GLY A 129 -15.55 11.74 3.56
C GLY A 129 -14.85 10.40 3.48
N GLU A 130 -14.09 10.15 2.42
CA GLU A 130 -13.36 8.88 2.24
C GLU A 130 -12.04 8.86 3.00
N VAL A 131 -11.69 7.70 3.55
CA VAL A 131 -10.38 7.46 4.12
C VAL A 131 -9.41 7.10 2.99
N VAL A 132 -8.35 7.89 2.87
CA VAL A 132 -7.29 7.73 1.88
C VAL A 132 -6.09 7.09 2.54
N ILE A 133 -5.60 5.99 1.97
CA ILE A 133 -4.43 5.26 2.46
C ILE A 133 -3.23 5.48 1.54
N PHE A 134 -2.04 5.61 2.11
CA PHE A 134 -0.79 5.73 1.37
C PHE A 134 0.39 5.22 2.22
N ASP A 135 1.61 5.33 1.69
CA ASP A 135 2.85 4.80 2.29
C ASP A 135 2.87 3.27 2.44
N HIS A 136 2.96 2.60 1.29
CA HIS A 136 3.13 1.15 1.20
C HIS A 136 4.59 0.74 0.97
N SER A 137 5.54 1.65 1.19
CA SER A 137 6.95 1.47 0.84
C SER A 137 7.61 0.26 1.50
N HIS A 138 7.11 -0.18 2.65
CA HIS A 138 7.62 -1.32 3.42
C HIS A 138 6.82 -2.62 3.25
N ALA A 139 5.79 -2.63 2.41
CA ALA A 139 5.00 -3.82 2.09
C ALA A 139 5.79 -4.85 1.26
N LEU A 140 5.21 -5.95 0.92
CA LEU A 140 5.66 -6.97 -0.04
C LEU A 140 7.17 -7.24 -0.04
N LEU A 141 7.90 -6.51 -0.89
CA LEU A 141 9.34 -6.67 -1.09
C LEU A 141 10.19 -6.19 0.10
N GLY A 142 9.60 -5.35 0.97
CA GLY A 142 10.27 -4.81 2.15
C GLY A 142 11.44 -3.88 1.82
N TYR A 143 12.40 -3.84 2.71
CA TYR A 143 13.58 -2.97 2.63
C TYR A 143 14.90 -3.74 2.76
N GLU A 144 14.85 -5.06 2.89
CA GLU A 144 16.02 -5.92 3.05
C GLU A 144 16.36 -6.64 1.74
N ARG A 145 17.62 -7.06 1.62
CA ARG A 145 18.04 -7.95 0.53
C ARG A 145 17.45 -9.34 0.74
N GLY A 146 17.15 -10.05 -0.35
CA GLY A 146 16.64 -11.41 -0.28
C GLY A 146 15.12 -11.49 -0.32
N VAL A 147 14.53 -10.90 -1.36
CA VAL A 147 13.08 -10.87 -1.62
C VAL A 147 12.43 -12.26 -1.45
N SER A 148 13.00 -13.28 -2.07
CA SER A 148 12.47 -14.65 -2.02
C SER A 148 12.42 -15.20 -0.59
N GLU A 149 13.45 -14.93 0.22
CA GLU A 149 13.49 -15.37 1.63
C GLU A 149 12.45 -14.62 2.47
N ARG A 150 12.32 -13.29 2.28
CA ARG A 150 11.29 -12.50 2.94
C ARG A 150 9.89 -13.03 2.64
N LEU A 151 9.56 -13.24 1.37
CA LEU A 151 8.25 -13.75 0.98
C LEU A 151 7.98 -15.15 1.58
N ARG A 152 9.01 -15.99 1.66
CA ARG A 152 8.91 -17.30 2.31
C ARG A 152 8.59 -17.20 3.81
N LEU A 153 9.23 -16.26 4.52
CA LEU A 153 8.96 -16.00 5.94
C LEU A 153 7.54 -15.47 6.14
N LEU A 154 7.07 -14.58 5.27
CA LEU A 154 5.73 -13.98 5.35
C LEU A 154 4.60 -14.95 4.98
N GLU A 155 4.89 -16.11 4.41
CA GLU A 155 3.87 -17.06 3.92
C GLU A 155 2.85 -17.49 4.99
N ASN A 156 3.29 -17.58 6.25
CA ASN A 156 2.46 -18.00 7.37
C ASN A 156 2.24 -16.91 8.43
N GLU A 157 2.76 -15.71 8.22
CA GLU A 157 2.67 -14.58 9.13
C GLU A 157 1.58 -13.60 8.70
N LEU A 158 0.97 -12.88 9.64
CA LEU A 158 0.03 -11.80 9.31
C LEU A 158 0.70 -10.69 8.51
N GLY A 159 1.95 -10.40 8.81
CA GLY A 159 2.73 -9.36 8.13
C GLY A 159 2.31 -7.93 8.50
N ILE A 160 1.61 -7.75 9.61
CA ILE A 160 1.13 -6.45 10.13
C ILE A 160 1.60 -6.20 11.57
N LEU A 161 2.31 -7.15 12.16
CA LEU A 161 2.84 -7.03 13.51
C LEU A 161 4.21 -6.39 13.46
N GLY A 162 4.49 -5.54 14.44
CA GLY A 162 5.78 -4.91 14.61
C GLY A 162 6.89 -5.92 14.92
N ASP A 163 8.10 -5.57 14.57
CA ASP A 163 9.30 -6.40 14.78
C ASP A 163 10.15 -5.93 15.97
N GLY A 164 9.57 -5.10 16.85
CA GLY A 164 10.25 -4.44 17.96
C GLY A 164 10.96 -3.13 17.57
N LYS A 165 11.15 -2.86 16.28
CA LYS A 165 11.61 -1.57 15.73
C LYS A 165 10.45 -0.72 15.23
N CYS A 166 9.44 -1.39 14.66
CA CYS A 166 8.18 -0.78 14.25
C CYS A 166 7.06 -1.19 15.21
N PRO A 167 6.09 -0.31 15.51
CA PRO A 167 4.89 -0.68 16.25
C PRO A 167 4.01 -1.63 15.43
N ASP A 168 3.05 -2.28 16.10
CA ASP A 168 1.99 -3.00 15.43
C ASP A 168 1.14 -2.06 14.56
N HIS A 169 0.40 -2.62 13.60
CA HIS A 169 -0.51 -1.88 12.73
C HIS A 169 -1.48 -1.00 13.51
N CYS A 170 -1.56 0.30 13.17
CA CYS A 170 -2.27 1.30 13.96
C CYS A 170 -3.77 1.05 14.15
N LEU A 171 -4.43 0.28 13.27
CA LEU A 171 -5.86 -0.08 13.42
C LEU A 171 -6.10 -1.34 14.26
N LEU A 172 -5.06 -2.13 14.56
CA LEU A 172 -5.20 -3.46 15.15
C LEU A 172 -5.89 -3.43 16.53
N GLU A 173 -5.63 -2.39 17.33
CA GLU A 173 -6.21 -2.24 18.67
C GLU A 173 -7.56 -1.48 18.68
N HIS A 174 -8.04 -1.01 17.53
CA HIS A 174 -9.25 -0.21 17.43
C HIS A 174 -10.44 -0.99 16.84
N ILE A 175 -10.19 -2.07 16.11
CA ILE A 175 -11.24 -2.90 15.50
C ILE A 175 -11.70 -3.94 16.54
N GLU A 176 -12.99 -3.87 16.89
CA GLU A 176 -13.59 -4.71 17.95
C GLU A 176 -14.49 -5.84 17.40
N THR A 177 -14.75 -5.88 16.09
CA THR A 177 -15.59 -6.90 15.46
C THR A 177 -15.04 -7.34 14.12
N ASP A 178 -15.20 -8.63 13.80
CA ASP A 178 -14.86 -9.21 12.50
C ASP A 178 -16.01 -9.16 11.49
N ALA A 179 -17.09 -8.47 11.81
CA ALA A 179 -18.33 -8.48 11.00
C ALA A 179 -18.09 -8.08 9.53
N PHE A 180 -17.13 -7.21 9.26
CA PHE A 180 -16.83 -6.75 7.90
C PHE A 180 -15.69 -7.52 7.22
N PHE A 181 -14.95 -8.37 7.94
CA PHE A 181 -13.84 -9.13 7.37
C PHE A 181 -14.25 -10.01 6.18
N PRO A 182 -15.38 -10.77 6.22
CA PRO A 182 -15.79 -11.58 5.09
C PRO A 182 -15.95 -10.80 3.80
N LYS A 183 -16.55 -9.60 3.85
CA LYS A 183 -16.72 -8.70 2.70
C LYS A 183 -15.37 -8.36 2.03
N TRP A 184 -14.39 -7.96 2.82
CA TRP A 184 -13.09 -7.55 2.31
C TRP A 184 -12.23 -8.73 1.87
N ILE A 185 -12.33 -9.85 2.57
CA ILE A 185 -11.72 -11.12 2.16
C ILE A 185 -12.23 -11.55 0.78
N GLU A 186 -13.55 -11.48 0.55
CA GLU A 186 -14.13 -11.84 -0.75
C GLU A 186 -13.70 -10.87 -1.87
N ARG A 187 -13.57 -9.57 -1.60
CA ARG A 187 -13.00 -8.61 -2.56
C ARG A 187 -11.57 -8.97 -2.95
N ILE A 188 -10.73 -9.35 -1.98
CA ILE A 188 -9.36 -9.81 -2.25
C ILE A 188 -9.38 -11.13 -3.02
N LYS A 189 -10.21 -12.10 -2.62
CA LYS A 189 -10.35 -13.39 -3.31
C LYS A 189 -10.85 -13.25 -4.75
N SER A 190 -11.62 -12.20 -5.05
CA SER A 190 -12.13 -11.92 -6.40
C SER A 190 -11.09 -11.33 -7.36
N LEU A 191 -9.94 -10.87 -6.87
CA LEU A 191 -8.85 -10.37 -7.71
C LEU A 191 -8.44 -11.44 -8.73
N ARG A 192 -8.48 -11.12 -10.00
CA ARG A 192 -8.09 -12.05 -11.07
C ARG A 192 -6.57 -12.31 -11.03
N PRO A 193 -6.13 -13.59 -11.16
CA PRO A 193 -4.70 -13.93 -11.12
C PRO A 193 -3.87 -13.25 -12.21
N ASP A 194 -4.43 -13.12 -13.43
CA ASP A 194 -3.77 -12.46 -14.55
C ASP A 194 -3.57 -10.95 -14.30
N ILE A 195 -4.54 -10.28 -13.68
CA ILE A 195 -4.40 -8.87 -13.29
C ILE A 195 -3.34 -8.69 -12.20
N ILE A 196 -3.26 -9.60 -11.24
CA ILE A 196 -2.17 -9.59 -10.24
C ILE A 196 -0.81 -9.71 -10.95
N ASP A 197 -0.70 -10.64 -11.92
CA ASP A 197 0.55 -10.85 -12.66
C ASP A 197 0.96 -9.61 -13.45
N GLU A 198 0.03 -8.96 -14.15
CA GLU A 198 0.27 -7.71 -14.90
C GLU A 198 0.73 -6.57 -13.98
N ILE A 199 0.05 -6.37 -12.84
CA ILE A 199 0.41 -5.32 -11.88
C ILE A 199 1.81 -5.55 -11.30
N VAL A 200 2.13 -6.79 -10.95
CA VAL A 200 3.44 -7.15 -10.41
C VAL A 200 4.54 -6.95 -11.46
N GLU A 201 4.32 -7.42 -12.69
CA GLU A 201 5.29 -7.23 -13.78
C GLU A 201 5.56 -5.76 -14.04
N GLU A 202 4.51 -4.95 -14.14
CA GLU A 202 4.65 -3.52 -14.37
C GLU A 202 5.36 -2.84 -13.20
N GLY A 203 4.93 -3.11 -11.96
CA GLY A 203 5.55 -2.51 -10.76
C GLY A 203 7.02 -2.88 -10.62
N CYS A 204 7.39 -4.12 -10.90
CA CYS A 204 8.78 -4.56 -10.81
C CYS A 204 9.72 -3.92 -11.85
N ARG A 205 9.18 -3.38 -12.97
CA ARG A 205 9.98 -2.59 -13.93
C ARG A 205 10.52 -1.29 -13.35
N TYR A 206 9.92 -0.81 -12.28
CA TYR A 206 10.32 0.42 -11.57
C TYR A 206 11.38 0.18 -10.49
N ALA A 207 11.85 -1.05 -10.32
CA ALA A 207 13.04 -1.32 -9.53
C ALA A 207 14.28 -0.74 -10.25
N ASP A 208 15.18 -0.13 -9.49
CA ASP A 208 16.45 0.34 -10.05
C ASP A 208 17.36 -0.87 -10.29
N SER A 209 17.67 -1.11 -11.56
CA SER A 209 18.35 -2.33 -12.01
C SER A 209 19.83 -2.39 -11.68
N GLU A 210 20.47 -1.24 -11.37
CA GLU A 210 21.93 -1.18 -11.18
C GLU A 210 22.35 -1.63 -9.78
N ASP A 211 21.64 -1.21 -8.74
CA ASP A 211 22.00 -1.46 -7.35
C ASP A 211 21.26 -2.64 -6.70
N HIS A 212 19.99 -2.83 -7.07
CA HIS A 212 19.12 -3.88 -6.51
C HIS A 212 18.20 -4.47 -7.59
N PRO A 213 18.75 -5.25 -8.53
CA PRO A 213 17.94 -5.86 -9.58
C PRO A 213 17.00 -6.91 -8.96
N LEU A 214 15.72 -6.85 -9.34
CA LEU A 214 14.81 -7.96 -9.12
C LEU A 214 15.08 -9.02 -10.19
N SER A 215 15.41 -10.22 -9.75
CA SER A 215 15.54 -11.34 -10.68
C SER A 215 14.17 -11.78 -11.19
N SER A 216 14.14 -12.44 -12.34
CA SER A 216 12.90 -13.07 -12.83
C SER A 216 12.29 -14.02 -11.81
N ASN A 217 13.13 -14.72 -11.02
CA ASN A 217 12.68 -15.59 -9.95
C ASN A 217 12.02 -14.83 -8.80
N ASP A 218 12.52 -13.64 -8.43
CA ASP A 218 11.89 -12.81 -7.39
C ASP A 218 10.52 -12.32 -7.84
N ILE A 219 10.38 -11.93 -9.11
CA ILE A 219 9.11 -11.51 -9.70
C ILE A 219 8.10 -12.66 -9.68
N GLU A 220 8.48 -13.85 -10.11
CA GLU A 220 7.61 -15.02 -10.09
C GLU A 220 7.26 -15.46 -8.65
N ASN A 221 8.19 -15.34 -7.72
CA ASN A 221 7.92 -15.60 -6.30
C ASN A 221 6.91 -14.60 -5.73
N LEU A 222 7.00 -13.32 -6.08
CA LEU A 222 6.05 -12.28 -5.66
C LEU A 222 4.64 -12.54 -6.22
N LYS A 223 4.52 -12.85 -7.52
CA LYS A 223 3.23 -13.24 -8.14
C LYS A 223 2.62 -14.44 -7.43
N SER A 224 3.43 -15.47 -7.22
CA SER A 224 3.01 -16.70 -6.55
C SER A 224 2.60 -16.45 -5.10
N PHE A 225 3.35 -15.61 -4.37
CA PHE A 225 3.04 -15.20 -3.00
C PHE A 225 1.67 -14.53 -2.92
N LEU A 226 1.41 -13.51 -3.72
CA LEU A 226 0.14 -12.80 -3.72
C LEU A 226 -1.04 -13.72 -4.08
N LYS A 227 -0.88 -14.58 -5.09
CA LYS A 227 -1.93 -15.54 -5.48
C LYS A 227 -2.23 -16.57 -4.39
N ARG A 228 -1.22 -17.12 -3.71
CA ARG A 228 -1.42 -18.04 -2.58
C ARG A 228 -2.01 -17.32 -1.38
N ARG A 229 -1.48 -16.14 -1.04
CA ARG A 229 -1.93 -15.36 0.12
C ARG A 229 -3.39 -14.90 -0.03
N LYS A 230 -3.79 -14.50 -1.24
CA LYS A 230 -5.19 -14.24 -1.60
C LYS A 230 -6.10 -15.42 -1.26
N GLY A 231 -5.70 -16.64 -1.62
CA GLY A 231 -6.48 -17.86 -1.35
C GLY A 231 -6.55 -18.25 0.12
N ARG A 232 -5.52 -17.88 0.90
CA ARG A 232 -5.33 -18.31 2.29
C ARG A 232 -5.58 -17.22 3.33
N ILE A 233 -5.95 -16.01 2.93
CA ILE A 233 -6.06 -14.86 3.83
C ILE A 233 -7.01 -15.11 5.02
N GLU A 234 -8.13 -15.76 4.78
CA GLU A 234 -9.10 -16.13 5.82
C GLU A 234 -8.51 -17.14 6.81
N GLU A 235 -7.85 -18.20 6.32
CA GLU A 235 -7.15 -19.17 7.14
C GLU A 235 -6.06 -18.51 7.98
N LEU A 236 -5.32 -17.58 7.36
CA LEU A 236 -4.24 -16.84 8.02
C LEU A 236 -4.76 -16.00 9.18
N ILE A 237 -5.86 -15.26 8.98
CA ILE A 237 -6.51 -14.49 10.04
C ILE A 237 -7.00 -15.41 11.15
N LYS A 238 -7.69 -16.51 10.81
CA LYS A 238 -8.19 -17.49 11.79
C LYS A 238 -7.09 -18.10 12.65
N ARG A 239 -5.94 -18.39 12.06
CA ARG A 239 -4.78 -18.96 12.75
C ARG A 239 -4.18 -18.00 13.79
N HIS A 240 -4.27 -16.71 13.55
CA HIS A 240 -3.68 -15.66 14.37
C HIS A 240 -4.71 -14.84 15.15
N LYS A 241 -5.87 -15.41 15.47
CA LYS A 241 -6.93 -14.73 16.23
C LYS A 241 -6.43 -14.13 17.56
N ASP A 242 -5.46 -14.75 18.19
CA ASP A 242 -4.82 -14.30 19.44
C ASP A 242 -4.13 -12.93 19.33
N LYS A 243 -3.80 -12.47 18.13
CA LYS A 243 -3.17 -11.16 17.88
C LYS A 243 -4.17 -10.00 17.92
N PHE A 244 -5.44 -10.29 17.72
CA PHE A 244 -6.53 -9.30 17.70
C PHE A 244 -7.17 -9.18 19.10
N LYS A 245 -6.49 -8.54 20.02
CA LYS A 245 -6.81 -8.55 21.46
C LYS A 245 -8.21 -8.04 21.81
N ARG A 246 -8.79 -7.13 21.02
CA ARG A 246 -10.11 -6.54 21.26
C ARG A 246 -11.21 -7.14 20.41
N MET A 247 -10.87 -8.03 19.49
CA MET A 247 -11.78 -8.56 18.50
C MET A 247 -12.80 -9.52 19.10
N GLN A 248 -14.07 -9.24 18.90
CA GLN A 248 -15.18 -10.17 19.13
C GLN A 248 -15.43 -10.94 17.83
N TRP A 249 -15.08 -12.20 17.86
CA TRP A 249 -15.18 -13.08 16.68
C TRP A 249 -16.58 -13.64 16.53
N SER A 250 -17.24 -13.38 15.40
CA SER A 250 -18.61 -13.83 15.13
C SER A 250 -18.82 -14.25 13.66
N SER A 251 -17.97 -13.81 12.75
CA SER A 251 -18.16 -13.96 11.29
C SER A 251 -17.10 -14.84 10.63
N LEU A 252 -15.94 -15.07 11.28
CA LEU A 252 -14.87 -15.93 10.80
C LEU A 252 -14.66 -17.17 11.66
#